data_28a5f1fd7f70d020e57f76d4a485d804
#
_entry.id   28a5f1fd7f70d020e57f76d4a485d804
#
_cell.length_a   1.000
_cell.length_b   1.000
_cell.length_c   1.000
_cell.angle_alpha   90.00
_cell.angle_beta   90.00
_cell.angle_gamma   90.00
#
_symmetry.space_group_name_H-M   'P 1'
#
loop_
_entity.id
_entity.type
_entity.pdbx_description
1 polymer ?
#
loop_
_entity_poly.entity_id
_entity_poly.type
_entity_poly.pdbx_seq_one_letter_code
_entity_poly.pdbx_strand_id
1 'polypeptide(L)'
;MVHGRFQPFHNGHLAYLTGAAARCERLLVGITNPDRHHLRPTPEDTNRHLPAANPFTYTERLLMVRAAAEAAGVTTMEVIPFPITEPELWPDYVPDGTVHFLRVFSPWGAAKLERLRGHGYRTEVLDVAASKDVSGEQVRAAMRTGGDWKALVPPAVAAILDSLPSARALAPDPAA
;
A
#
# COMPACT_ATOMS: atom_id res chain seq x y z
N MET A 1 4.81 6.85 10.57
CA MET A 1 3.78 6.63 9.51
C MET A 1 4.35 5.78 8.39
N VAL A 2 3.58 4.83 7.87
CA VAL A 2 3.83 4.14 6.59
C VAL A 2 2.74 4.52 5.60
N HIS A 3 3.01 4.43 4.28
CA HIS A 3 1.99 4.73 3.29
C HIS A 3 2.20 3.96 1.99
N GLY A 4 1.09 3.56 1.38
CA GLY A 4 1.07 2.75 0.17
C GLY A 4 -0.29 2.71 -0.51
N ARG A 5 -0.32 2.25 -1.78
CA ARG A 5 -1.59 2.03 -2.48
C ARG A 5 -2.33 0.79 -2.00
N PHE A 6 -1.59 -0.25 -1.60
CA PHE A 6 -2.15 -1.53 -1.14
C PHE A 6 -3.14 -2.14 -2.15
N GLN A 7 -2.69 -2.34 -3.39
CA GLN A 7 -3.51 -2.78 -4.52
C GLN A 7 -3.08 -4.16 -5.11
N PRO A 8 -3.34 -5.29 -4.38
CA PRO A 8 -3.80 -5.42 -2.99
C PRO A 8 -2.66 -5.26 -1.98
N PHE A 9 -2.98 -5.41 -0.69
CA PHE A 9 -1.99 -5.59 0.37
C PHE A 9 -1.30 -6.96 0.18
N HIS A 10 0.03 -7.02 0.32
CA HIS A 10 0.83 -8.23 0.06
C HIS A 10 1.95 -8.40 1.09
N ASN A 11 2.66 -9.53 1.07
CA ASN A 11 3.68 -9.87 2.06
C ASN A 11 4.77 -8.81 2.21
N GLY A 12 5.19 -8.16 1.11
CA GLY A 12 6.12 -7.05 1.17
C GLY A 12 5.55 -5.79 1.88
N HIS A 13 4.23 -5.58 1.85
CA HIS A 13 3.59 -4.54 2.65
C HIS A 13 3.52 -4.92 4.14
N LEU A 14 3.30 -6.21 4.44
CA LEU A 14 3.32 -6.68 5.83
C LEU A 14 4.69 -6.46 6.46
N ALA A 15 5.77 -6.86 5.77
CA ALA A 15 7.14 -6.63 6.24
C ALA A 15 7.44 -5.12 6.45
N TYR A 16 6.92 -4.27 5.57
CA TYR A 16 7.04 -2.81 5.72
C TYR A 16 6.30 -2.29 6.95
N LEU A 17 5.06 -2.72 7.14
CA LEU A 17 4.22 -2.32 8.26
C LEU A 17 4.81 -2.77 9.61
N THR A 18 5.19 -4.04 9.72
CA THR A 18 5.76 -4.60 10.97
C THR A 18 7.13 -4.01 11.28
N GLY A 19 7.96 -3.78 10.25
CA GLY A 19 9.25 -3.12 10.42
C GLY A 19 9.14 -1.68 10.94
N ALA A 20 8.11 -0.95 10.54
CA ALA A 20 7.81 0.38 11.08
C ALA A 20 7.20 0.30 12.48
N ALA A 21 6.26 -0.62 12.71
CA ALA A 21 5.62 -0.80 14.02
C ALA A 21 6.63 -1.10 15.12
N ALA A 22 7.69 -1.84 14.82
CA ALA A 22 8.79 -2.13 15.77
C ALA A 22 9.61 -0.88 16.17
N ARG A 23 9.41 0.26 15.52
CA ARG A 23 10.16 1.51 15.72
C ARG A 23 9.33 2.67 16.24
N CYS A 24 8.06 2.45 16.55
CA CYS A 24 7.16 3.50 17.06
C CYS A 24 6.11 2.91 18.00
N GLU A 25 5.60 3.74 18.91
CA GLU A 25 4.54 3.36 19.84
C GLU A 25 3.16 3.35 19.17
N ARG A 26 2.94 4.25 18.20
CA ARG A 26 1.70 4.36 17.43
C ARG A 26 2.03 4.44 15.95
N LEU A 27 1.42 3.59 15.15
CA LEU A 27 1.62 3.53 13.71
C LEU A 27 0.45 4.18 12.98
N LEU A 28 0.75 5.16 12.13
CA LEU A 28 -0.21 5.71 11.18
C LEU A 28 0.01 5.06 9.81
N VAL A 29 -1.04 4.51 9.22
CA VAL A 29 -0.99 3.86 7.90
C VAL A 29 -1.80 4.69 6.89
N GLY A 30 -1.11 5.36 5.98
CA GLY A 30 -1.74 6.15 4.92
C GLY A 30 -2.05 5.32 3.69
N ILE A 31 -3.32 5.16 3.34
CA ILE A 31 -3.74 4.56 2.07
C ILE A 31 -3.71 5.64 1.00
N THR A 32 -2.72 5.57 0.11
CA THR A 32 -2.58 6.54 -0.98
C THR A 32 -3.59 6.26 -2.10
N ASN A 33 -3.85 7.27 -2.92
CA ASN A 33 -4.88 7.20 -3.97
C ASN A 33 -6.23 6.75 -3.39
N PRO A 34 -6.77 7.47 -2.39
CA PRO A 34 -8.02 7.06 -1.73
C PRO A 34 -9.19 7.02 -2.73
N ASP A 35 -9.27 7.99 -3.61
CA ASP A 35 -10.26 8.03 -4.69
C ASP A 35 -9.65 7.53 -6.01
N ARG A 36 -10.10 6.36 -6.45
CA ARG A 36 -9.62 5.74 -7.69
C ARG A 36 -10.14 6.40 -8.97
N HIS A 37 -11.12 7.28 -8.88
CA HIS A 37 -11.71 7.98 -10.04
C HIS A 37 -11.02 9.32 -10.34
N HIS A 38 -10.26 9.87 -9.38
CA HIS A 38 -9.54 11.14 -9.50
C HIS A 38 -8.02 10.99 -9.58
N LEU A 39 -7.55 9.84 -10.08
CA LEU A 39 -6.13 9.58 -10.20
C LEU A 39 -5.51 10.37 -11.35
N ARG A 40 -4.34 10.95 -11.11
CA ARG A 40 -3.56 11.67 -12.12
C ARG A 40 -2.26 10.93 -12.43
N PRO A 41 -1.78 10.98 -13.68
CA PRO A 41 -0.45 10.48 -14.02
C PRO A 41 0.62 11.28 -13.27
N THR A 42 1.70 10.60 -12.90
CA THR A 42 2.90 11.24 -12.36
C THR A 42 4.08 10.95 -13.27
N PRO A 43 5.05 11.86 -13.41
CA PRO A 43 6.20 11.64 -14.29
C PRO A 43 7.00 10.38 -13.93
N GLU A 44 7.07 10.05 -12.64
CA GLU A 44 7.88 8.95 -12.11
C GLU A 44 7.20 7.57 -12.26
N ASP A 45 5.89 7.53 -12.54
CA ASP A 45 5.14 6.27 -12.71
C ASP A 45 3.86 6.52 -13.54
N THR A 46 3.98 6.31 -14.83
CA THR A 46 2.92 6.56 -15.81
C THR A 46 1.76 5.56 -15.74
N ASN A 47 1.89 4.46 -14.99
CA ASN A 47 0.87 3.41 -14.90
C ASN A 47 0.05 3.46 -13.59
N ARG A 48 0.52 4.21 -12.59
CA ARG A 48 -0.12 4.23 -11.24
C ARG A 48 -1.56 4.74 -11.25
N HIS A 49 -1.91 5.60 -12.20
CA HIS A 49 -3.26 6.19 -12.30
C HIS A 49 -4.25 5.30 -13.05
N LEU A 50 -3.79 4.25 -13.74
CA LEU A 50 -4.65 3.40 -14.55
C LEU A 50 -5.63 2.59 -13.68
N PRO A 51 -6.90 2.40 -14.12
CA PRO A 51 -7.89 1.60 -13.40
C PRO A 51 -7.41 0.18 -13.11
N ALA A 52 -6.74 -0.48 -14.07
CA ALA A 52 -6.18 -1.82 -13.91
C ALA A 52 -5.10 -1.92 -12.83
N ALA A 53 -4.47 -0.81 -12.47
CA ALA A 53 -3.52 -0.73 -11.36
C ALA A 53 -4.19 -0.42 -10.01
N ASN A 54 -5.50 -0.07 -10.01
CA ASN A 54 -6.27 0.36 -8.83
C ASN A 54 -7.65 -0.33 -8.75
N PRO A 55 -7.74 -1.66 -8.82
CA PRO A 55 -9.02 -2.38 -8.84
C PRO A 55 -9.79 -2.27 -7.51
N PHE A 56 -9.07 -2.18 -6.38
CA PHE A 56 -9.68 -2.20 -5.05
C PHE A 56 -10.06 -0.80 -4.56
N THR A 57 -11.25 -0.67 -4.01
CA THR A 57 -11.75 0.55 -3.37
C THR A 57 -10.94 0.91 -2.13
N TYR A 58 -11.13 2.12 -1.60
CA TYR A 58 -10.51 2.52 -0.33
C TYR A 58 -10.91 1.58 0.81
N THR A 59 -12.19 1.27 0.94
CA THR A 59 -12.73 0.41 2.01
C THR A 59 -12.16 -1.01 1.94
N GLU A 60 -12.09 -1.61 0.76
CA GLU A 60 -11.50 -2.94 0.58
C GLU A 60 -10.03 -2.97 1.02
N ARG A 61 -9.27 -1.94 0.65
CA ARG A 61 -7.86 -1.81 1.06
C ARG A 61 -7.71 -1.58 2.57
N LEU A 62 -8.60 -0.78 3.16
CA LEU A 62 -8.67 -0.56 4.61
C LEU A 62 -8.87 -1.88 5.36
N LEU A 63 -9.80 -2.71 4.91
CA LEU A 63 -10.06 -4.04 5.48
C LEU A 63 -8.82 -4.94 5.39
N MET A 64 -8.16 -4.99 4.23
CA MET A 64 -6.93 -5.77 4.04
C MET A 64 -5.80 -5.32 4.98
N VAL A 65 -5.58 -4.00 5.12
CA VAL A 65 -4.56 -3.44 6.01
C VAL A 65 -4.85 -3.81 7.46
N ARG A 66 -6.10 -3.64 7.91
CA ARG A 66 -6.50 -3.95 9.29
C ARG A 66 -6.33 -5.43 9.60
N ALA A 67 -6.85 -6.31 8.75
CA ALA A 67 -6.75 -7.76 8.97
C ALA A 67 -5.30 -8.25 8.98
N ALA A 68 -4.45 -7.72 8.08
CA ALA A 68 -3.03 -8.08 8.05
C ALA A 68 -2.28 -7.60 9.31
N ALA A 69 -2.56 -6.38 9.77
CA ALA A 69 -1.95 -5.80 10.97
C ALA A 69 -2.38 -6.55 12.24
N GLU A 70 -3.67 -6.82 12.39
CA GLU A 70 -4.24 -7.57 13.51
C GLU A 70 -3.63 -8.98 13.60
N ALA A 71 -3.60 -9.70 12.47
CA ALA A 71 -2.98 -11.04 12.41
C ALA A 71 -1.48 -11.01 12.73
N ALA A 72 -0.80 -9.89 12.52
CA ALA A 72 0.61 -9.69 12.87
C ALA A 72 0.83 -9.12 14.29
N GLY A 73 -0.22 -8.94 15.08
CA GLY A 73 -0.14 -8.41 16.45
C GLY A 73 0.11 -6.90 16.51
N VAL A 74 -0.07 -6.16 15.41
CA VAL A 74 0.05 -4.69 15.39
C VAL A 74 -1.29 -4.06 15.75
N THR A 75 -1.50 -3.79 17.04
CA THR A 75 -2.77 -3.34 17.60
C THR A 75 -2.86 -1.81 17.77
N THR A 76 -1.72 -1.13 17.91
CA THR A 76 -1.66 0.34 18.09
C THR A 76 -1.48 1.03 16.75
N MET A 77 -2.53 0.99 15.92
CA MET A 77 -2.49 1.48 14.54
C MET A 77 -3.77 2.23 14.17
N GLU A 78 -3.59 3.30 13.41
CA GLU A 78 -4.68 4.02 12.74
C GLU A 78 -4.47 3.99 11.23
N VAL A 79 -5.57 3.90 10.46
CA VAL A 79 -5.53 3.91 9.00
C VAL A 79 -6.30 5.11 8.49
N ILE A 80 -5.65 5.90 7.65
CA ILE A 80 -6.21 7.13 7.07
C ILE A 80 -6.10 7.14 5.55
N PRO A 81 -6.95 7.89 4.83
CA PRO A 81 -6.66 8.27 3.46
C PRO A 81 -5.44 9.21 3.44
N PHE A 82 -4.60 9.11 2.41
CA PHE A 82 -3.41 9.97 2.32
C PHE A 82 -3.20 10.48 0.89
N PRO A 83 -3.36 11.79 0.65
CA PRO A 83 -3.21 12.41 -0.67
C PRO A 83 -1.72 12.63 -1.00
N ILE A 84 -0.98 11.56 -1.28
CA ILE A 84 0.48 11.56 -1.47
C ILE A 84 0.95 12.47 -2.63
N THR A 85 0.08 12.76 -3.59
CA THR A 85 0.37 13.60 -4.75
C THR A 85 0.05 15.08 -4.53
N GLU A 86 -0.54 15.43 -3.39
CA GLU A 86 -1.02 16.77 -3.05
C GLU A 86 -0.38 17.24 -1.72
N PRO A 87 0.90 17.66 -1.76
CA PRO A 87 1.65 17.98 -0.54
C PRO A 87 1.04 19.10 0.30
N GLU A 88 0.33 20.01 -0.34
CA GLU A 88 -0.38 21.12 0.30
C GLU A 88 -1.47 20.66 1.27
N LEU A 89 -1.99 19.43 1.09
CA LEU A 89 -3.01 18.85 1.97
C LEU A 89 -2.42 18.02 3.13
N TRP A 90 -1.12 17.71 3.10
CA TRP A 90 -0.54 16.81 4.09
C TRP A 90 -0.69 17.28 5.54
N PRO A 91 -0.60 18.60 5.86
CA PRO A 91 -0.81 19.06 7.24
C PRO A 91 -2.18 18.71 7.82
N ASP A 92 -3.22 18.54 6.98
CA ASP A 92 -4.57 18.17 7.42
C ASP A 92 -4.69 16.67 7.76
N TYR A 93 -3.73 15.85 7.32
CA TYR A 93 -3.76 14.39 7.48
C TYR A 93 -2.69 13.84 8.41
N VAL A 94 -1.56 14.55 8.54
CA VAL A 94 -0.37 14.04 9.22
C VAL A 94 -0.09 14.89 10.45
N PRO A 95 -0.20 14.32 11.67
CA PRO A 95 0.13 15.04 12.89
C PRO A 95 1.58 15.53 12.91
N ASP A 96 1.80 16.68 13.55
CA ASP A 96 3.14 17.22 13.75
C ASP A 96 4.07 16.21 14.43
N GLY A 97 5.34 16.24 14.04
CA GLY A 97 6.35 15.34 14.59
C GLY A 97 6.31 13.90 14.06
N THR A 98 5.38 13.59 13.15
CA THR A 98 5.30 12.26 12.53
C THR A 98 6.58 11.93 11.78
N VAL A 99 7.12 10.73 12.02
CA VAL A 99 8.22 10.15 11.23
C VAL A 99 7.65 9.30 10.12
N HIS A 100 8.01 9.59 8.87
CA HIS A 100 7.65 8.78 7.71
C HIS A 100 8.69 7.69 7.49
N PHE A 101 8.30 6.45 7.67
CA PHE A 101 9.11 5.29 7.27
C PHE A 101 8.91 5.02 5.78
N LEU A 102 9.98 4.74 5.05
CA LEU A 102 9.95 4.49 3.62
C LEU A 102 10.75 3.26 3.22
N ARG A 103 10.31 2.64 2.13
CA ARG A 103 11.09 1.69 1.35
C ARG A 103 11.37 2.30 -0.02
N VAL A 104 12.64 2.34 -0.43
CA VAL A 104 13.05 2.99 -1.68
C VAL A 104 13.60 1.93 -2.64
N PHE A 105 12.76 1.51 -3.61
CA PHE A 105 13.13 0.50 -4.63
C PHE A 105 12.90 0.97 -6.07
N SER A 106 12.47 2.21 -6.27
CA SER A 106 12.11 2.71 -7.59
C SER A 106 12.30 4.23 -7.64
N PRO A 107 12.34 4.82 -8.86
CA PRO A 107 12.35 6.27 -9.04
C PRO A 107 11.22 6.97 -8.27
N TRP A 108 10.01 6.38 -8.28
CA TRP A 108 8.89 6.88 -7.48
C TRP A 108 9.20 6.89 -5.97
N GLY A 109 9.84 5.84 -5.46
CA GLY A 109 10.23 5.77 -4.05
C GLY A 109 11.22 6.87 -3.66
N ALA A 110 12.19 7.13 -4.52
CA ALA A 110 13.19 8.19 -4.34
C ALA A 110 12.52 9.58 -4.40
N ALA A 111 11.72 9.84 -5.43
CA ALA A 111 10.99 11.10 -5.58
C ALA A 111 10.06 11.38 -4.38
N LYS A 112 9.40 10.35 -3.86
CA LYS A 112 8.56 10.45 -2.67
C LYS A 112 9.37 10.84 -1.42
N LEU A 113 10.54 10.23 -1.22
CA LEU A 113 11.44 10.56 -0.12
C LEU A 113 11.87 12.02 -0.17
N GLU A 114 12.34 12.47 -1.34
CA GLU A 114 12.76 13.86 -1.55
C GLU A 114 11.60 14.84 -1.38
N ARG A 115 10.41 14.50 -1.84
CA ARG A 115 9.22 15.33 -1.67
C ARG A 115 8.85 15.50 -0.18
N LEU A 116 8.87 14.42 0.60
CA LEU A 116 8.62 14.51 2.05
C LEU A 116 9.66 15.38 2.76
N ARG A 117 10.94 15.19 2.45
CA ARG A 117 12.03 16.00 3.01
C ARG A 117 11.92 17.48 2.64
N GLY A 118 11.62 17.76 1.38
CA GLY A 118 11.45 19.13 0.86
C GLY A 118 10.29 19.88 1.53
N HIS A 119 9.31 19.15 2.09
CA HIS A 119 8.21 19.74 2.88
C HIS A 119 8.44 19.65 4.40
N GLY A 120 9.68 19.38 4.84
CA GLY A 120 10.06 19.42 6.25
C GLY A 120 9.68 18.19 7.07
N TYR A 121 9.17 17.12 6.46
CA TYR A 121 8.81 15.92 7.19
C TYR A 121 10.04 15.07 7.57
N ARG A 122 10.03 14.53 8.78
CA ARG A 122 11.04 13.57 9.23
C ARG A 122 10.86 12.24 8.49
N THR A 123 11.95 11.71 7.98
CA THR A 123 11.92 10.47 7.20
C THR A 123 12.95 9.47 7.70
N GLU A 124 12.60 8.19 7.70
CA GLU A 124 13.49 7.07 7.95
C GLU A 124 13.33 6.03 6.84
N VAL A 125 14.44 5.66 6.22
CA VAL A 125 14.44 4.58 5.24
C VAL A 125 14.64 3.27 5.98
N LEU A 126 13.64 2.39 5.91
CA LEU A 126 13.76 1.06 6.46
C LEU A 126 14.71 0.24 5.60
N ASP A 127 15.74 -0.30 6.24
CA ASP A 127 16.64 -1.26 5.61
C ASP A 127 15.89 -2.60 5.51
N VAL A 128 15.27 -2.82 4.39
CA VAL A 128 14.60 -4.05 4.02
C VAL A 128 15.28 -4.55 2.77
N ALA A 129 15.59 -5.84 2.75
CA ALA A 129 16.33 -6.55 1.71
C ALA A 129 16.26 -5.88 0.32
N ALA A 130 17.37 -5.79 -0.36
CA ALA A 130 17.62 -4.96 -1.55
C ALA A 130 16.69 -5.24 -2.76
N SER A 131 15.80 -6.23 -2.69
CA SER A 131 14.85 -6.56 -3.73
C SER A 131 13.40 -6.46 -3.23
N LYS A 132 12.52 -6.07 -4.13
CA LYS A 132 11.08 -6.10 -3.91
C LYS A 132 10.59 -7.51 -4.19
N ASP A 133 10.53 -8.35 -3.17
CA ASP A 133 10.14 -9.75 -3.29
C ASP A 133 8.73 -9.94 -3.87
N VAL A 134 7.79 -9.04 -3.54
CA VAL A 134 6.42 -9.07 -4.03
C VAL A 134 5.94 -7.67 -4.39
N SER A 135 5.19 -7.55 -5.48
CA SER A 135 4.50 -6.32 -5.89
C SER A 135 3.00 -6.55 -6.06
N GLY A 136 2.20 -5.49 -5.91
CA GLY A 136 0.77 -5.57 -6.17
C GLY A 136 0.44 -5.97 -7.63
N GLU A 137 1.33 -5.68 -8.57
CA GLU A 137 1.17 -6.13 -9.96
C GLU A 137 1.36 -7.63 -10.12
N GLN A 138 2.38 -8.21 -9.48
CA GLN A 138 2.57 -9.67 -9.46
C GLN A 138 1.36 -10.39 -8.87
N VAL A 139 0.79 -9.86 -7.76
CA VAL A 139 -0.43 -10.44 -7.18
C VAL A 139 -1.59 -10.37 -8.17
N ARG A 140 -1.84 -9.21 -8.78
CA ARG A 140 -2.92 -9.05 -9.75
C ARG A 140 -2.70 -9.88 -11.03
N ALA A 141 -1.46 -10.02 -11.47
CA ALA A 141 -1.12 -10.89 -12.61
C ALA A 141 -1.42 -12.35 -12.29
N ALA A 142 -0.99 -12.84 -11.12
CA ALA A 142 -1.29 -14.19 -10.67
C ALA A 142 -2.81 -14.43 -10.53
N MET A 143 -3.57 -13.46 -10.02
CA MET A 143 -5.04 -13.53 -9.97
C MET A 143 -5.67 -13.69 -11.37
N ARG A 144 -5.18 -12.91 -12.36
CA ARG A 144 -5.69 -12.95 -13.74
C ARG A 144 -5.37 -14.24 -14.48
N THR A 145 -4.28 -14.89 -14.14
CA THR A 145 -3.83 -16.12 -14.81
C THR A 145 -4.20 -17.41 -14.06
N GLY A 146 -4.93 -17.31 -12.94
CA GLY A 146 -5.22 -18.47 -12.09
C GLY A 146 -4.00 -19.02 -11.35
N GLY A 147 -2.92 -18.23 -11.23
CA GLY A 147 -1.71 -18.61 -10.50
C GLY A 147 -1.87 -18.54 -8.98
N ASP A 148 -0.84 -18.99 -8.25
CA ASP A 148 -0.84 -19.00 -6.78
C ASP A 148 -0.61 -17.60 -6.18
N TRP A 149 -1.60 -16.75 -6.30
CA TRP A 149 -1.59 -15.41 -5.72
C TRP A 149 -1.69 -15.44 -4.18
N LYS A 150 -2.23 -16.54 -3.59
CA LYS A 150 -2.40 -16.68 -2.14
C LYS A 150 -1.06 -16.73 -1.42
N ALA A 151 -0.04 -17.33 -2.02
CA ALA A 151 1.32 -17.34 -1.48
C ALA A 151 1.95 -15.93 -1.41
N LEU A 152 1.45 -14.97 -2.19
CA LEU A 152 2.00 -13.61 -2.28
C LEU A 152 1.40 -12.62 -1.27
N VAL A 153 0.33 -13.01 -0.58
CA VAL A 153 -0.39 -12.14 0.38
C VAL A 153 -0.49 -12.82 1.75
N PRO A 154 -0.66 -12.05 2.85
CA PRO A 154 -0.94 -12.64 4.15
C PRO A 154 -2.23 -13.46 4.13
N PRO A 155 -2.34 -14.58 4.89
CA PRO A 155 -3.54 -15.42 4.92
C PRO A 155 -4.83 -14.66 5.25
N ALA A 156 -4.78 -13.71 6.18
CA ALA A 156 -5.91 -12.84 6.51
C ALA A 156 -6.37 -11.98 5.34
N VAL A 157 -5.44 -11.54 4.49
CA VAL A 157 -5.75 -10.78 3.27
C VAL A 157 -6.31 -11.71 2.20
N ALA A 158 -5.79 -12.94 2.07
CA ALA A 158 -6.30 -13.92 1.14
C ALA A 158 -7.78 -14.25 1.43
N ALA A 159 -8.16 -14.41 2.69
CA ALA A 159 -9.55 -14.64 3.10
C ALA A 159 -10.48 -13.48 2.69
N ILE A 160 -10.02 -12.24 2.83
CA ILE A 160 -10.78 -11.06 2.37
C ILE A 160 -10.92 -11.08 0.84
N LEU A 161 -9.81 -11.24 0.11
CA LEU A 161 -9.82 -11.24 -1.36
C LEU A 161 -10.75 -12.32 -1.93
N ASP A 162 -10.81 -13.52 -1.34
CA ASP A 162 -11.74 -14.59 -1.75
C ASP A 162 -13.22 -14.14 -1.69
N SER A 163 -13.55 -13.22 -0.78
CA SER A 163 -14.92 -12.72 -0.59
C SER A 163 -15.28 -11.53 -1.49
N LEU A 164 -14.29 -10.81 -2.03
CA LEU A 164 -14.51 -9.53 -2.72
C LEU A 164 -14.92 -9.72 -4.19
N PRO A 165 -16.01 -9.05 -4.64
CA PRO A 165 -16.37 -9.02 -6.06
C PRO A 165 -15.28 -8.42 -6.96
N SER A 166 -14.57 -7.39 -6.48
CA SER A 166 -13.45 -6.76 -7.20
C SER A 166 -12.28 -7.72 -7.45
N ALA A 167 -12.02 -8.63 -6.52
CA ALA A 167 -11.01 -9.66 -6.67
C ALA A 167 -11.45 -10.75 -7.67
N ARG A 168 -12.73 -11.15 -7.60
CA ARG A 168 -13.32 -12.10 -8.56
C ARG A 168 -13.32 -11.56 -9.99
N ALA A 169 -13.54 -10.26 -10.17
CA ALA A 169 -13.49 -9.61 -11.49
C ALA A 169 -12.06 -9.58 -12.10
N LEU A 170 -11.03 -9.87 -11.30
CA LEU A 170 -9.66 -10.05 -11.80
C LEU A 170 -9.35 -11.50 -12.20
N ALA A 171 -10.10 -12.47 -11.68
CA ALA A 171 -9.89 -13.87 -11.99
C ALA A 171 -10.22 -14.19 -13.47
N PRO A 172 -9.60 -15.21 -14.09
CA PRO A 172 -9.97 -15.64 -15.41
C PRO A 172 -11.43 -16.08 -15.43
N ASP A 173 -12.11 -15.82 -16.54
CA ASP A 173 -13.48 -16.30 -16.74
C ASP A 173 -13.46 -17.85 -16.75
N PRO A 174 -14.21 -18.50 -15.85
CA PRO A 174 -14.25 -19.97 -15.80
C PRO A 174 -14.90 -20.59 -17.04
N ALA A 175 -15.50 -19.76 -17.93
CA ALA A 175 -16.13 -20.21 -19.18
C ALA A 175 -15.29 -19.90 -20.44
N ALA A 176 -14.06 -19.37 -20.28
CA ALA A 176 -13.19 -19.02 -21.40
C ALA A 176 -12.26 -20.16 -21.84
#